data_306252b51bc4df6fb4bc50cbd88eefb4
#
_entry.id   306252b51bc4df6fb4bc50cbd88eefb4
#
_cell.length_a   1.000
_cell.length_b   1.000
_cell.length_c   1.000
_cell.angle_alpha   90.00
_cell.angle_beta   90.00
_cell.angle_gamma   90.00
#
_symmetry.space_group_name_H-M   'P 1'
#
loop_
_entity.id
_entity.type
_entity.pdbx_description
1 polymer ?
#
loop_
_entity_poly.entity_id
_entity_poly.type
_entity_poly.pdbx_seq_one_letter_code
_entity_poly.pdbx_strand_id
1 'polypeptide(L)'
;MKFVFKLTSLILAVVMLLPLALTSCHGGRSLSPFEMPEEFDTTKQYQITFWAKNEGNITQKRVYEKAVADFEALYPNIDVVLKNPLYTDYGRLYQDVITNIATGTTPDICITYPDHIATYITGNNIVVPLDELISDERYGLGGTELRFDGVTKDEIVEKFLDEGKIDGVQYALPYMRSTEACYVNRDLVEALGYTLPDTLTWEFVFEVSRAAMEKDGDGKYINGQSIMIPFIYKSTDNMMIQMLEQLGADYSNENGEILIFNEDTENVLYMIADAAECGSFETFKRISYPANYLNQGQCIFAIDSTAGATWMGCEAKNLDIKEENLVQFETVVMPIPQFDTENPKMISQGPSICIFNKDDPGRVMASWLFCQFLLTNEIQVEYSKTEGYIPVTTKAYASDEYQDYLSRAGEDNDVYYDIKIAAARLMLDNIDNTFTTAVFNGSTSLRDAAGQLIENTVASAKRGDVIDEYFVKYLFTDVTSLYKLNQLTASGMKTELGPLPTLSVVIIVSLAVIWVGIAAYFGYNLRKKIKSSKKADK
;
A
#
# COMPACT_ATOMS: atom_id res chain seq x y z
N MET A 1 39.70 4.46 -51.24
CA MET A 1 38.77 3.33 -51.23
C MET A 1 38.67 2.63 -49.86
N LYS A 2 39.78 2.21 -49.20
CA LYS A 2 39.75 1.51 -47.89
C LYS A 2 39.16 2.37 -46.71
N PHE A 3 39.31 3.68 -46.73
CA PHE A 3 38.81 4.60 -45.70
C PHE A 3 37.27 4.79 -45.80
N VAL A 4 36.76 4.96 -47.01
CA VAL A 4 35.30 5.04 -47.26
C VAL A 4 34.58 3.74 -46.89
N PHE A 5 35.20 2.58 -47.11
CA PHE A 5 34.64 1.27 -46.72
C PHE A 5 34.57 1.09 -45.20
N LYS A 6 35.56 1.59 -44.45
CA LYS A 6 35.55 1.53 -42.99
C LYS A 6 34.52 2.49 -42.40
N LEU A 7 34.37 3.67 -42.97
CA LEU A 7 33.39 4.68 -42.53
C LEU A 7 31.95 4.19 -42.79
N THR A 8 31.68 3.61 -43.96
CA THR A 8 30.36 3.03 -44.28
C THR A 8 30.02 1.83 -43.41
N SER A 9 31.00 0.97 -43.06
CA SER A 9 30.78 -0.14 -42.13
C SER A 9 30.49 0.31 -40.72
N LEU A 10 31.14 1.40 -40.25
CA LEU A 10 30.89 1.97 -38.91
C LEU A 10 29.50 2.61 -38.85
N ILE A 11 29.11 3.38 -39.87
CA ILE A 11 27.77 3.98 -39.98
C ILE A 11 26.70 2.86 -40.05
N LEU A 12 26.93 1.80 -40.78
CA LEU A 12 26.01 0.66 -40.86
C LEU A 12 25.86 -0.06 -39.51
N ALA A 13 26.95 -0.22 -38.76
CA ALA A 13 26.93 -0.82 -37.43
C ALA A 13 26.17 0.06 -36.44
N VAL A 14 26.36 1.39 -36.46
CA VAL A 14 25.62 2.33 -35.62
C VAL A 14 24.12 2.34 -35.96
N VAL A 15 23.76 2.35 -37.25
CA VAL A 15 22.37 2.31 -37.72
C VAL A 15 21.69 0.97 -37.44
N MET A 16 22.44 -0.15 -37.38
CA MET A 16 21.91 -1.44 -36.94
C MET A 16 21.75 -1.54 -35.42
N LEU A 17 22.57 -0.85 -34.64
CA LEU A 17 22.46 -0.85 -33.18
C LEU A 17 21.37 0.11 -32.66
N LEU A 18 21.06 1.17 -33.42
CA LEU A 18 20.02 2.14 -33.04
C LEU A 18 18.61 1.52 -32.88
N PRO A 19 18.10 0.66 -33.79
CA PRO A 19 16.83 -0.02 -33.58
C PRO A 19 16.83 -0.95 -32.36
N LEU A 20 17.93 -1.65 -32.08
CA LEU A 20 18.06 -2.48 -30.89
C LEU A 20 18.03 -1.66 -29.59
N ALA A 21 18.58 -0.45 -29.59
CA ALA A 21 18.48 0.47 -28.46
C ALA A 21 17.07 1.09 -28.33
N LEU A 22 16.36 1.30 -29.43
CA LEU A 22 14.99 1.86 -29.44
C LEU A 22 13.91 0.83 -29.15
N THR A 23 14.15 -0.47 -29.44
CA THR A 23 13.23 -1.56 -29.10
C THR A 23 13.37 -2.01 -27.65
N SER A 24 14.46 -1.64 -26.97
CA SER A 24 14.67 -1.95 -25.55
C SER A 24 13.79 -1.13 -24.58
N CYS A 25 13.06 -0.13 -25.07
CA CYS A 25 12.20 0.73 -24.27
C CYS A 25 10.70 0.46 -24.46
N HIS A 26 10.30 -0.64 -25.05
CA HIS A 26 8.89 -0.96 -25.26
C HIS A 26 8.48 -2.20 -24.49
N GLY A 27 7.66 -1.93 -23.51
CA GLY A 27 6.64 -2.80 -23.03
C GLY A 27 7.15 -3.94 -22.16
N GLY A 28 6.62 -4.00 -20.97
CA GLY A 28 6.62 -5.21 -20.17
C GLY A 28 6.24 -6.41 -21.07
N ARG A 29 6.85 -7.54 -20.83
CA ARG A 29 6.55 -8.81 -21.50
C ARG A 29 5.02 -9.02 -21.41
N SER A 30 4.32 -9.06 -22.54
CA SER A 30 2.91 -9.48 -22.54
C SER A 30 2.92 -10.98 -22.24
N LEU A 31 2.45 -11.33 -21.05
CA LEU A 31 2.23 -12.72 -20.67
C LEU A 31 0.91 -13.21 -21.29
N SER A 32 0.83 -14.50 -21.62
CA SER A 32 -0.46 -15.13 -21.90
C SER A 32 -1.34 -15.06 -20.66
N PRO A 33 -2.67 -14.99 -20.78
CA PRO A 33 -3.54 -15.18 -19.64
C PRO A 33 -3.18 -16.46 -18.90
N PHE A 34 -3.30 -16.45 -17.58
CA PHE A 34 -3.15 -17.67 -16.80
C PHE A 34 -4.29 -18.62 -17.13
N GLU A 35 -3.92 -19.86 -17.44
CA GLU A 35 -4.86 -20.97 -17.60
C GLU A 35 -4.52 -22.02 -16.53
N MET A 36 -5.51 -22.38 -15.73
CA MET A 36 -5.32 -23.36 -14.67
C MET A 36 -5.00 -24.73 -15.25
N PRO A 37 -3.90 -25.40 -14.85
CA PRO A 37 -3.59 -26.73 -15.34
C PRO A 37 -4.59 -27.77 -14.80
N GLU A 38 -4.89 -28.81 -15.58
CA GLU A 38 -5.78 -29.90 -15.16
C GLU A 38 -5.28 -30.61 -13.89
N GLU A 39 -3.95 -30.72 -13.70
CA GLU A 39 -3.33 -31.32 -12.52
C GLU A 39 -2.08 -30.53 -12.13
N PHE A 40 -1.84 -30.43 -10.82
CA PHE A 40 -0.59 -29.89 -10.31
C PHE A 40 0.48 -31.00 -10.30
N ASP A 41 1.55 -30.82 -11.08
CA ASP A 41 2.65 -31.79 -11.18
C ASP A 41 3.54 -31.75 -9.93
N THR A 42 3.29 -32.67 -9.00
CA THR A 42 4.07 -32.79 -7.76
C THR A 42 5.46 -33.43 -7.95
N THR A 43 5.79 -33.90 -9.16
CA THR A 43 7.11 -34.48 -9.48
C THR A 43 8.10 -33.42 -9.96
N LYS A 44 7.60 -32.30 -10.46
CA LYS A 44 8.40 -31.15 -10.90
C LYS A 44 8.79 -30.28 -9.71
N GLN A 45 10.02 -29.78 -9.75
CA GLN A 45 10.50 -28.82 -8.76
C GLN A 45 10.11 -27.39 -9.18
N TYR A 46 9.57 -26.63 -8.25
CA TYR A 46 9.21 -25.24 -8.43
C TYR A 46 9.96 -24.38 -7.44
N GLN A 47 10.48 -23.25 -7.90
CA GLN A 47 11.00 -22.21 -7.03
C GLN A 47 10.13 -20.96 -7.18
N ILE A 48 9.59 -20.47 -6.08
CA ILE A 48 8.77 -19.27 -6.02
C ILE A 48 9.40 -18.22 -5.11
N THR A 49 9.23 -16.95 -5.45
CA THR A 49 9.76 -15.82 -4.69
C THR A 49 8.64 -15.10 -3.95
N PHE A 50 8.84 -14.86 -2.67
CA PHE A 50 7.87 -14.24 -1.78
C PHE A 50 8.39 -12.89 -1.25
N TRP A 51 7.65 -11.81 -1.54
CA TRP A 51 7.96 -10.45 -1.10
C TRP A 51 6.93 -9.95 -0.10
N ALA A 52 7.41 -9.50 1.05
CA ALA A 52 6.59 -8.99 2.14
C ALA A 52 7.31 -7.87 2.90
N LYS A 53 6.59 -7.23 3.79
CA LYS A 53 7.07 -6.19 4.71
C LYS A 53 7.06 -6.72 6.16
N ASN A 54 7.95 -6.21 7.01
CA ASN A 54 8.00 -6.57 8.43
C ASN A 54 8.20 -5.37 9.39
N GLU A 55 8.10 -4.13 8.93
CA GLU A 55 8.28 -2.89 9.73
C GLU A 55 9.53 -2.87 10.64
N GLY A 56 10.55 -3.65 10.33
CA GLY A 56 11.68 -3.87 11.22
C GLY A 56 11.37 -4.83 12.39
N ASN A 57 10.14 -5.32 12.51
CA ASN A 57 9.72 -6.27 13.55
C ASN A 57 10.24 -7.68 13.23
N ILE A 58 11.18 -8.14 14.03
CA ILE A 58 11.79 -9.46 13.85
C ILE A 58 10.81 -10.61 14.11
N THR A 59 9.75 -10.40 14.89
CA THR A 59 8.75 -11.43 15.17
C THR A 59 7.92 -11.73 13.94
N GLN A 60 7.52 -10.72 13.17
CA GLN A 60 6.85 -10.92 11.87
C GLN A 60 7.71 -11.72 10.90
N LYS A 61 8.99 -11.39 10.81
CA LYS A 61 9.93 -12.14 9.96
C LYS A 61 10.00 -13.62 10.36
N ARG A 62 10.03 -13.92 11.67
CA ARG A 62 10.06 -15.30 12.16
C ARG A 62 8.80 -16.09 11.80
N VAL A 63 7.62 -15.45 11.82
CA VAL A 63 6.38 -16.09 11.36
C VAL A 63 6.47 -16.45 9.88
N TYR A 64 6.98 -15.55 9.03
CA TYR A 64 7.18 -15.87 7.61
C TYR A 64 8.20 -17.00 7.40
N GLU A 65 9.33 -16.97 8.11
CA GLU A 65 10.36 -18.01 8.02
C GLU A 65 9.81 -19.38 8.48
N LYS A 66 8.99 -19.40 9.55
CA LYS A 66 8.29 -20.61 10.01
C LYS A 66 7.29 -21.09 8.98
N ALA A 67 6.45 -20.20 8.44
CA ALA A 67 5.45 -20.55 7.44
C ALA A 67 6.10 -21.16 6.18
N VAL A 68 7.23 -20.62 5.73
CA VAL A 68 8.01 -21.20 4.61
C VAL A 68 8.48 -22.62 4.95
N ALA A 69 9.12 -22.80 6.10
CA ALA A 69 9.66 -24.12 6.50
C ALA A 69 8.54 -25.19 6.65
N ASP A 70 7.42 -24.82 7.27
CA ASP A 70 6.30 -25.73 7.47
C ASP A 70 5.61 -26.09 6.13
N PHE A 71 5.47 -25.12 5.24
CA PHE A 71 4.92 -25.35 3.90
C PHE A 71 5.82 -26.25 3.05
N GLU A 72 7.13 -26.02 3.03
CA GLU A 72 8.09 -26.86 2.30
C GLU A 72 8.13 -28.30 2.83
N ALA A 73 7.88 -28.50 4.12
CA ALA A 73 7.74 -29.86 4.69
C ALA A 73 6.52 -30.60 4.13
N LEU A 74 5.42 -29.88 3.83
CA LEU A 74 4.21 -30.43 3.22
C LEU A 74 4.37 -30.61 1.69
N TYR A 75 5.06 -29.68 1.03
CA TYR A 75 5.28 -29.64 -0.41
C TYR A 75 6.77 -29.61 -0.75
N PRO A 76 7.51 -30.74 -0.58
CA PRO A 76 8.98 -30.76 -0.76
C PRO A 76 9.45 -30.49 -2.21
N ASN A 77 8.52 -30.43 -3.14
CA ASN A 77 8.78 -30.04 -4.52
C ASN A 77 8.63 -28.52 -4.77
N ILE A 78 8.34 -27.72 -3.75
CA ILE A 78 8.23 -26.26 -3.85
C ILE A 78 9.27 -25.63 -2.91
N ASP A 79 10.16 -24.80 -3.46
CA ASP A 79 11.16 -24.01 -2.74
C ASP A 79 10.66 -22.56 -2.68
N VAL A 80 10.44 -22.01 -1.49
CA VAL A 80 9.91 -20.65 -1.27
C VAL A 80 11.03 -19.71 -0.87
N VAL A 81 11.47 -18.86 -1.77
CA VAL A 81 12.52 -17.89 -1.51
C VAL A 81 11.93 -16.61 -0.93
N LEU A 82 11.96 -16.49 0.39
CA LEU A 82 11.61 -15.26 1.07
C LEU A 82 12.65 -14.17 0.78
N LYS A 83 12.20 -13.00 0.32
CA LYS A 83 13.10 -11.84 0.08
C LYS A 83 13.79 -11.43 1.39
N ASN A 84 15.09 -11.32 1.35
CA ASN A 84 15.90 -10.92 2.49
C ASN A 84 16.91 -9.81 2.09
N PRO A 85 16.93 -8.63 2.77
CA PRO A 85 16.01 -8.25 3.84
C PRO A 85 14.57 -8.01 3.33
N LEU A 86 13.59 -8.18 4.23
CA LEU A 86 12.21 -7.77 3.99
C LEU A 86 12.12 -6.25 3.84
N TYR A 87 11.04 -5.78 3.24
CA TYR A 87 10.78 -4.34 3.12
C TYR A 87 10.41 -3.75 4.49
N THR A 88 10.76 -2.49 4.71
CA THR A 88 10.40 -1.74 5.93
C THR A 88 9.12 -0.93 5.76
N ASP A 89 8.74 -0.63 4.51
CA ASP A 89 7.53 0.11 4.18
C ASP A 89 6.92 -0.39 2.87
N TYR A 90 5.61 -0.22 2.72
CA TYR A 90 4.85 -0.63 1.53
C TYR A 90 5.11 0.27 0.31
N GLY A 91 5.44 1.54 0.51
CA GLY A 91 5.74 2.46 -0.58
C GLY A 91 6.97 2.02 -1.35
N ARG A 92 8.05 1.63 -0.65
CA ARG A 92 9.26 1.10 -1.27
C ARG A 92 9.01 -0.24 -1.95
N LEU A 93 8.26 -1.13 -1.30
CA LEU A 93 7.86 -2.40 -1.91
C LEU A 93 7.09 -2.16 -3.21
N TYR A 94 6.13 -1.23 -3.21
CA TYR A 94 5.36 -0.82 -4.38
C TYR A 94 6.26 -0.34 -5.52
N GLN A 95 7.19 0.58 -5.26
CA GLN A 95 8.10 1.11 -6.26
C GLN A 95 9.02 0.02 -6.86
N ASP A 96 9.51 -0.89 -6.03
CA ASP A 96 10.32 -2.01 -6.48
C ASP A 96 9.50 -2.97 -7.36
N VAL A 97 8.24 -3.26 -7.01
CA VAL A 97 7.36 -4.10 -7.83
C VAL A 97 7.09 -3.44 -9.20
N ILE A 98 6.74 -2.14 -9.23
CA ILE A 98 6.55 -1.40 -10.50
C ILE A 98 7.79 -1.48 -11.39
N THR A 99 8.98 -1.30 -10.79
CA THR A 99 10.26 -1.41 -11.52
C THR A 99 10.45 -2.82 -12.09
N ASN A 100 10.09 -3.85 -11.31
CA ASN A 100 10.23 -5.25 -11.73
C ASN A 100 9.17 -5.66 -12.77
N ILE A 101 7.98 -5.06 -12.75
CA ILE A 101 6.99 -5.20 -13.84
C ILE A 101 7.59 -4.72 -15.16
N ALA A 102 8.22 -3.54 -15.16
CA ALA A 102 8.83 -2.97 -16.37
C ALA A 102 10.00 -3.82 -16.92
N THR A 103 10.70 -4.55 -16.06
CA THR A 103 11.83 -5.42 -16.44
C THR A 103 11.45 -6.90 -16.64
N GLY A 104 10.21 -7.28 -16.33
CA GLY A 104 9.74 -8.66 -16.42
C GLY A 104 10.31 -9.59 -15.34
N THR A 105 10.68 -9.03 -14.19
CA THR A 105 11.32 -9.75 -13.06
C THR A 105 10.49 -9.67 -11.78
N THR A 106 9.15 -9.66 -11.91
CA THR A 106 8.22 -9.61 -10.76
C THR A 106 8.45 -10.79 -9.80
N PRO A 107 8.20 -10.61 -8.48
CA PRO A 107 8.08 -11.75 -7.57
C PRO A 107 6.98 -12.70 -8.04
N ASP A 108 6.86 -13.86 -7.41
CA ASP A 108 5.72 -14.75 -7.63
C ASP A 108 4.56 -14.34 -6.73
N ILE A 109 4.85 -13.97 -5.50
CA ILE A 109 3.88 -13.58 -4.48
C ILE A 109 4.32 -12.26 -3.86
N CYS A 110 3.35 -11.37 -3.66
CA CYS A 110 3.57 -10.11 -2.96
C CYS A 110 2.44 -9.85 -1.96
N ILE A 111 2.81 -9.47 -0.73
CA ILE A 111 1.88 -8.94 0.27
C ILE A 111 1.95 -7.42 0.22
N THR A 112 0.85 -6.78 -0.20
CA THR A 112 0.78 -5.33 -0.38
C THR A 112 -0.67 -4.82 -0.29
N TYR A 113 -0.89 -3.51 -0.39
CA TYR A 113 -2.25 -2.95 -0.36
C TYR A 113 -3.02 -3.19 -1.67
N PRO A 114 -4.35 -3.33 -1.61
CA PRO A 114 -5.22 -3.44 -2.79
C PRO A 114 -5.02 -2.31 -3.81
N ASP A 115 -4.86 -1.06 -3.37
CA ASP A 115 -4.58 0.10 -4.23
C ASP A 115 -3.30 -0.07 -5.07
N HIS A 116 -2.26 -0.67 -4.49
CA HIS A 116 -1.03 -1.00 -5.21
C HIS A 116 -1.29 -2.08 -6.28
N ILE A 117 -2.07 -3.11 -5.92
CA ILE A 117 -2.42 -4.20 -6.83
C ILE A 117 -3.21 -3.68 -8.03
N ALA A 118 -4.12 -2.73 -7.82
CA ALA A 118 -4.85 -2.06 -8.90
C ALA A 118 -3.91 -1.41 -9.93
N THR A 119 -2.79 -0.86 -9.48
CA THR A 119 -1.76 -0.35 -10.39
C THR A 119 -1.02 -1.48 -11.12
N TYR A 120 -0.76 -2.61 -10.45
CA TYR A 120 -0.03 -3.74 -11.07
C TYR A 120 -0.82 -4.42 -12.19
N ILE A 121 -2.13 -4.49 -12.09
CA ILE A 121 -2.99 -5.13 -13.11
C ILE A 121 -3.07 -4.34 -14.42
N THR A 122 -2.57 -3.09 -14.48
CA THR A 122 -2.53 -2.30 -15.73
C THR A 122 -1.58 -2.88 -16.77
N GLY A 123 -0.65 -3.75 -16.36
CA GLY A 123 0.15 -4.56 -17.26
C GLY A 123 -0.64 -5.75 -17.80
N ASN A 124 -0.49 -6.08 -19.09
CA ASN A 124 -1.20 -7.19 -19.73
C ASN A 124 -0.90 -8.53 -19.01
N ASN A 125 -1.91 -9.06 -18.30
CA ASN A 125 -1.87 -10.35 -17.60
C ASN A 125 -0.71 -10.49 -16.59
N ILE A 126 -0.31 -9.39 -15.92
CA ILE A 126 0.79 -9.39 -14.97
C ILE A 126 0.38 -10.00 -13.63
N VAL A 127 -0.83 -9.69 -13.14
CA VAL A 127 -1.40 -10.27 -11.92
C VAL A 127 -2.43 -11.32 -12.31
N VAL A 128 -2.45 -12.42 -11.58
CA VAL A 128 -3.36 -13.56 -11.82
C VAL A 128 -4.75 -13.23 -11.29
N PRO A 129 -5.81 -13.32 -12.10
CA PRO A 129 -7.19 -13.38 -11.60
C PRO A 129 -7.38 -14.65 -10.75
N LEU A 130 -7.97 -14.51 -9.57
CA LEU A 130 -8.06 -15.60 -8.59
C LEU A 130 -9.40 -16.36 -8.62
N ASP A 131 -10.41 -15.88 -9.38
CA ASP A 131 -11.77 -16.44 -9.34
C ASP A 131 -11.81 -17.94 -9.64
N GLU A 132 -11.10 -18.38 -10.68
CA GLU A 132 -11.01 -19.79 -11.05
C GLU A 132 -10.25 -20.60 -9.99
N LEU A 133 -9.12 -20.05 -9.49
CA LEU A 133 -8.33 -20.66 -8.43
C LEU A 133 -9.13 -20.81 -7.12
N ILE A 134 -9.92 -19.80 -6.75
CA ILE A 134 -10.74 -19.81 -5.53
C ILE A 134 -11.81 -20.91 -5.60
N SER A 135 -12.41 -21.10 -6.78
CA SER A 135 -13.57 -21.98 -6.97
C SER A 135 -13.22 -23.43 -7.33
N ASP A 136 -11.93 -23.74 -7.55
CA ASP A 136 -11.52 -25.12 -7.89
C ASP A 136 -11.78 -26.10 -6.74
N GLU A 137 -12.42 -27.24 -7.02
CA GLU A 137 -12.81 -28.23 -6.00
C GLU A 137 -11.59 -28.96 -5.38
N ARG A 138 -10.46 -29.04 -6.10
CA ARG A 138 -9.27 -29.79 -5.67
C ARG A 138 -8.26 -28.90 -4.96
N TYR A 139 -7.91 -27.78 -5.59
CA TYR A 139 -6.85 -26.89 -5.14
C TYR A 139 -7.33 -25.50 -4.74
N GLY A 140 -8.64 -25.25 -4.76
CA GLY A 140 -9.25 -23.99 -4.34
C GLY A 140 -9.30 -23.82 -2.83
N LEU A 141 -10.03 -22.79 -2.38
CA LEU A 141 -10.21 -22.54 -0.95
C LEU A 141 -10.99 -23.70 -0.32
N GLY A 142 -10.37 -24.38 0.66
CA GLY A 142 -10.90 -25.61 1.27
C GLY A 142 -10.85 -26.84 0.36
N GLY A 143 -10.02 -26.81 -0.69
CA GLY A 143 -9.93 -27.86 -1.71
C GLY A 143 -9.48 -29.21 -1.16
N THR A 144 -9.92 -30.29 -1.83
CA THR A 144 -9.76 -31.68 -1.38
C THR A 144 -8.33 -32.21 -1.50
N GLU A 145 -7.48 -31.59 -2.33
CA GLU A 145 -6.09 -32.01 -2.60
C GLU A 145 -5.06 -31.18 -1.80
N LEU A 146 -5.51 -30.29 -0.92
CA LEU A 146 -4.62 -29.54 -0.05
C LEU A 146 -3.98 -30.45 1.01
N ARG A 147 -2.71 -30.26 1.31
CA ARG A 147 -1.96 -31.03 2.33
C ARG A 147 -1.98 -30.37 3.71
N PHE A 148 -2.86 -29.41 3.91
CA PHE A 148 -3.08 -28.65 5.14
C PHE A 148 -4.57 -28.36 5.33
N ASP A 149 -4.98 -27.96 6.52
CA ASP A 149 -6.35 -27.52 6.80
C ASP A 149 -6.56 -26.12 6.19
N GLY A 150 -6.97 -26.11 4.90
CA GLY A 150 -7.19 -24.90 4.13
C GLY A 150 -8.47 -24.19 4.56
N VAL A 151 -8.44 -22.86 4.52
CA VAL A 151 -9.64 -22.05 4.77
C VAL A 151 -10.62 -22.15 3.60
N THR A 152 -11.90 -22.20 3.91
CA THR A 152 -12.96 -22.09 2.91
C THR A 152 -13.26 -20.61 2.61
N LYS A 153 -13.89 -20.34 1.47
CA LYS A 153 -14.27 -18.97 1.12
C LYS A 153 -15.19 -18.34 2.17
N ASP A 154 -16.13 -19.11 2.72
CA ASP A 154 -17.11 -18.65 3.71
C ASP A 154 -16.49 -18.36 5.09
N GLU A 155 -15.29 -18.87 5.37
CA GLU A 155 -14.54 -18.53 6.57
C GLU A 155 -13.82 -17.18 6.46
N ILE A 156 -13.58 -16.68 5.27
CA ILE A 156 -13.00 -15.35 5.06
C ILE A 156 -14.10 -14.31 5.26
N VAL A 157 -13.83 -13.27 6.05
CA VAL A 157 -14.77 -12.15 6.23
C VAL A 157 -15.05 -11.52 4.86
N GLU A 158 -16.30 -11.56 4.41
CA GLU A 158 -16.70 -11.15 3.05
C GLU A 158 -16.23 -9.72 2.71
N LYS A 159 -16.44 -8.77 3.62
CA LYS A 159 -15.98 -7.37 3.50
C LYS A 159 -14.47 -7.28 3.20
N PHE A 160 -13.64 -8.11 3.84
CA PHE A 160 -12.20 -8.13 3.62
C PHE A 160 -11.81 -8.78 2.29
N LEU A 161 -12.57 -9.79 1.86
CA LEU A 161 -12.35 -10.42 0.56
C LEU A 161 -12.71 -9.47 -0.57
N ASP A 162 -13.78 -8.70 -0.42
CA ASP A 162 -14.28 -7.75 -1.43
C ASP A 162 -13.28 -6.62 -1.71
N GLU A 163 -12.44 -6.23 -0.75
CA GLU A 163 -11.34 -5.27 -0.97
C GLU A 163 -10.34 -5.72 -2.05
N GLY A 164 -10.24 -7.01 -2.31
CA GLY A 164 -9.38 -7.58 -3.36
C GLY A 164 -10.01 -7.65 -4.75
N LYS A 165 -11.27 -7.19 -4.90
CA LYS A 165 -11.96 -7.13 -6.19
C LYS A 165 -11.67 -5.82 -6.91
N ILE A 166 -11.30 -5.91 -8.16
CA ILE A 166 -11.04 -4.76 -9.04
C ILE A 166 -11.79 -5.01 -10.34
N ASP A 167 -12.69 -4.11 -10.71
CA ASP A 167 -13.58 -4.26 -11.86
C ASP A 167 -14.38 -5.60 -11.84
N GLY A 168 -14.78 -6.04 -10.64
CA GLY A 168 -15.58 -7.25 -10.44
C GLY A 168 -14.77 -8.57 -10.46
N VAL A 169 -13.46 -8.51 -10.66
CA VAL A 169 -12.55 -9.68 -10.68
C VAL A 169 -11.72 -9.72 -9.41
N GLN A 170 -11.60 -10.88 -8.78
CA GLN A 170 -10.78 -11.07 -7.60
C GLN A 170 -9.29 -11.17 -7.97
N TYR A 171 -8.45 -10.21 -7.54
CA TYR A 171 -7.01 -10.20 -7.78
C TYR A 171 -6.17 -10.42 -6.54
N ALA A 172 -6.78 -10.36 -5.36
CA ALA A 172 -6.05 -10.54 -4.11
C ALA A 172 -6.88 -11.25 -3.05
N LEU A 173 -6.20 -11.98 -2.15
CA LEU A 173 -6.77 -12.47 -0.91
C LEU A 173 -6.39 -11.54 0.25
N PRO A 174 -7.29 -11.25 1.20
CA PRO A 174 -6.91 -10.50 2.39
C PRO A 174 -5.89 -11.32 3.19
N TYR A 175 -4.91 -10.63 3.80
CA TYR A 175 -3.89 -11.30 4.63
C TYR A 175 -4.07 -10.97 6.11
N MET A 176 -4.06 -9.70 6.47
CA MET A 176 -4.31 -9.17 7.80
C MET A 176 -5.14 -7.90 7.69
N ARG A 177 -5.88 -7.58 8.74
CA ARG A 177 -6.63 -6.31 8.79
C ARG A 177 -6.30 -5.53 10.05
N SER A 178 -6.38 -4.23 9.92
CA SER A 178 -6.25 -3.22 10.95
C SER A 178 -7.20 -2.06 10.67
N THR A 179 -7.32 -1.16 11.62
CA THR A 179 -7.95 0.14 11.44
C THR A 179 -7.02 1.20 12.03
N GLU A 180 -7.46 2.44 12.12
CA GLU A 180 -6.80 3.45 12.92
C GLU A 180 -7.45 3.58 14.29
N ALA A 181 -6.62 3.81 15.31
CA ALA A 181 -7.04 4.04 16.67
C ALA A 181 -6.48 5.37 17.19
N CYS A 182 -7.20 5.99 18.11
CA CYS A 182 -6.72 7.12 18.88
C CYS A 182 -6.14 6.60 20.20
N TYR A 183 -4.83 6.79 20.38
CA TYR A 183 -4.13 6.51 21.63
C TYR A 183 -4.11 7.78 22.46
N VAL A 184 -4.78 7.76 23.60
CA VAL A 184 -5.05 8.94 24.41
C VAL A 184 -4.23 8.92 25.69
N ASN A 185 -3.55 10.02 25.98
CA ASN A 185 -2.98 10.28 27.30
C ASN A 185 -4.09 10.82 28.21
N ARG A 186 -4.73 9.94 29.00
CA ARG A 186 -5.83 10.29 29.90
C ARG A 186 -5.43 11.34 30.93
N ASP A 187 -4.26 11.20 31.51
CA ASP A 187 -3.79 12.07 32.59
C ASP A 187 -3.71 13.53 32.14
N LEU A 188 -3.31 13.79 30.89
CA LEU A 188 -3.28 15.15 30.34
C LEU A 188 -4.69 15.69 30.04
N VAL A 189 -5.62 14.85 29.58
CA VAL A 189 -7.03 15.24 29.39
C VAL A 189 -7.63 15.70 30.73
N GLU A 190 -7.42 14.89 31.79
CA GLU A 190 -7.95 15.18 33.13
C GLU A 190 -7.23 16.37 33.77
N ALA A 191 -5.93 16.55 33.57
CA ALA A 191 -5.18 17.70 34.06
C ALA A 191 -5.63 19.03 33.45
N LEU A 192 -6.19 19.02 32.24
CA LEU A 192 -6.84 20.17 31.60
C LEU A 192 -8.26 20.41 32.10
N GLY A 193 -8.78 19.56 32.99
CA GLY A 193 -10.13 19.68 33.57
C GLY A 193 -11.23 19.05 32.70
N TYR A 194 -10.88 18.27 31.68
CA TYR A 194 -11.84 17.55 30.86
C TYR A 194 -12.03 16.11 31.38
N THR A 195 -13.20 15.55 31.08
CA THR A 195 -13.46 14.12 31.30
C THR A 195 -13.43 13.41 29.95
N LEU A 196 -12.63 12.34 29.83
CA LEU A 196 -12.56 11.55 28.60
C LEU A 196 -13.92 10.88 28.35
N PRO A 197 -14.60 11.14 27.23
CA PRO A 197 -15.89 10.54 26.92
C PRO A 197 -15.71 9.07 26.47
N ASP A 198 -16.81 8.29 26.45
CA ASP A 198 -16.78 6.90 25.94
C ASP A 198 -16.50 6.84 24.43
N THR A 199 -16.90 7.85 23.69
CA THR A 199 -16.63 7.99 22.25
C THR A 199 -16.09 9.39 21.96
N LEU A 200 -14.97 9.46 21.25
CA LEU A 200 -14.36 10.72 20.85
C LEU A 200 -15.13 11.37 19.70
N THR A 201 -15.27 12.71 19.79
CA THR A 201 -15.69 13.53 18.65
C THR A 201 -14.54 14.40 18.16
N TRP A 202 -14.56 14.82 16.88
CA TRP A 202 -13.60 15.76 16.34
C TRP A 202 -13.61 17.08 17.13
N GLU A 203 -14.81 17.56 17.52
CA GLU A 203 -14.96 18.75 18.33
C GLU A 203 -14.21 18.64 19.66
N PHE A 204 -14.41 17.54 20.40
CA PHE A 204 -13.72 17.30 21.68
C PHE A 204 -12.20 17.28 21.51
N VAL A 205 -11.70 16.54 20.52
CA VAL A 205 -10.26 16.43 20.28
C VAL A 205 -9.63 17.78 19.95
N PHE A 206 -10.26 18.58 19.08
CA PHE A 206 -9.75 19.91 18.74
C PHE A 206 -9.88 20.90 19.90
N GLU A 207 -10.97 20.85 20.70
CA GLU A 207 -11.15 21.71 21.88
C GLU A 207 -10.06 21.46 22.92
N VAL A 208 -9.90 20.21 23.36
CA VAL A 208 -8.87 19.81 24.35
C VAL A 208 -7.47 20.14 23.82
N SER A 209 -7.22 19.90 22.54
CA SER A 209 -5.92 20.19 21.93
C SER A 209 -5.59 21.68 21.92
N ARG A 210 -6.57 22.56 21.68
CA ARG A 210 -6.38 24.02 21.79
C ARG A 210 -6.14 24.44 23.23
N ALA A 211 -6.89 23.88 24.17
CA ALA A 211 -6.71 24.20 25.60
C ALA A 211 -5.28 23.83 26.07
N ALA A 212 -4.71 22.75 25.55
CA ALA A 212 -3.36 22.32 25.89
C ALA A 212 -2.25 23.25 25.37
N MET A 213 -2.56 24.19 24.47
CA MET A 213 -1.60 25.16 23.94
C MET A 213 -1.38 26.37 24.84
N GLU A 214 -2.16 26.52 25.92
CA GLU A 214 -1.96 27.56 26.92
C GLU A 214 -0.65 27.33 27.70
N LYS A 215 0.08 28.42 27.95
CA LYS A 215 1.34 28.39 28.68
C LYS A 215 1.15 29.10 30.04
N ASP A 216 1.85 28.57 31.03
CA ASP A 216 1.96 29.20 32.34
C ASP A 216 2.84 30.46 32.32
N GLY A 217 2.99 31.11 33.53
CA GLY A 217 3.80 32.30 33.67
C GLY A 217 5.28 32.14 33.38
N ASP A 218 5.79 30.90 33.34
CA ASP A 218 7.18 30.55 33.02
C ASP A 218 7.32 30.13 31.55
N GLY A 219 6.24 30.21 30.74
CA GLY A 219 6.21 29.86 29.33
C GLY A 219 6.20 28.35 29.07
N LYS A 220 5.79 27.53 30.06
CA LYS A 220 5.67 26.08 29.96
C LYS A 220 4.23 25.67 29.68
N TYR A 221 4.08 24.57 28.95
CA TYR A 221 2.81 23.92 28.73
C TYR A 221 2.37 23.07 29.93
N ILE A 222 1.16 22.55 29.90
CA ILE A 222 0.56 21.72 30.96
C ILE A 222 1.45 20.51 31.35
N ASN A 223 2.25 19.99 30.42
CA ASN A 223 3.21 18.91 30.67
C ASN A 223 4.51 19.39 31.36
N GLY A 224 4.62 20.65 31.72
CA GLY A 224 5.83 21.25 32.31
C GLY A 224 7.01 21.41 31.35
N GLN A 225 6.85 21.12 30.07
CA GLN A 225 7.88 21.17 29.04
C GLN A 225 7.69 22.40 28.11
N SER A 226 8.70 22.66 27.29
CA SER A 226 8.63 23.70 26.25
C SER A 226 8.07 23.20 24.92
N ILE A 227 7.76 21.90 24.83
CA ILE A 227 7.21 21.25 23.63
C ILE A 227 5.87 20.63 24.00
N MET A 228 4.86 20.92 23.21
CA MET A 228 3.54 20.30 23.24
C MET A 228 3.00 20.23 21.84
N ILE A 229 2.56 19.06 21.42
CA ILE A 229 1.88 18.80 20.16
C ILE A 229 0.65 17.96 20.51
N PRO A 230 -0.44 18.58 20.95
CA PRO A 230 -1.55 17.89 21.59
C PRO A 230 -2.19 16.82 20.73
N PHE A 231 -2.30 17.08 19.42
CA PHE A 231 -2.92 16.14 18.48
C PHE A 231 -2.00 15.86 17.30
N ILE A 232 -1.75 14.59 17.04
CA ILE A 232 -0.93 14.13 15.92
C ILE A 232 -1.68 13.04 15.16
N TYR A 233 -1.80 13.20 13.84
CA TYR A 233 -2.37 12.20 12.94
C TYR A 233 -1.29 11.69 11.98
N LYS A 234 -1.10 10.36 11.91
CA LYS A 234 -0.03 9.77 11.10
C LYS A 234 -0.35 9.73 9.62
N SER A 235 -1.47 9.12 9.25
CA SER A 235 -1.87 8.90 7.85
C SER A 235 -2.85 9.97 7.39
N THR A 236 -2.34 11.05 6.84
CA THR A 236 -3.17 12.19 6.42
C THR A 236 -4.15 11.86 5.30
N ASP A 237 -3.84 10.87 4.46
CA ASP A 237 -4.76 10.32 3.47
C ASP A 237 -5.98 9.66 4.16
N ASN A 238 -5.74 8.80 5.12
CA ASN A 238 -6.80 8.18 5.90
C ASN A 238 -7.62 9.22 6.69
N MET A 239 -6.97 10.24 7.27
CA MET A 239 -7.68 11.32 7.95
C MET A 239 -8.72 11.97 7.04
N MET A 240 -8.31 12.39 5.84
CA MET A 240 -9.22 12.99 4.87
C MET A 240 -10.34 12.04 4.48
N ILE A 241 -10.01 10.79 4.12
CA ILE A 241 -10.96 9.78 3.70
C ILE A 241 -12.00 9.49 4.79
N GLN A 242 -11.56 9.32 6.04
CA GLN A 242 -12.45 9.02 7.16
C GLN A 242 -13.35 10.20 7.53
N MET A 243 -12.82 11.41 7.49
CA MET A 243 -13.64 12.60 7.74
C MET A 243 -14.73 12.77 6.68
N LEU A 244 -14.40 12.55 5.40
CA LEU A 244 -15.39 12.60 4.31
C LEU A 244 -16.44 11.49 4.43
N GLU A 245 -16.04 10.25 4.69
CA GLU A 245 -16.97 9.13 4.87
C GLU A 245 -17.93 9.37 6.06
N GLN A 246 -17.42 9.90 7.17
CA GLN A 246 -18.23 10.26 8.35
C GLN A 246 -19.22 11.39 8.05
N LEU A 247 -18.89 12.30 7.16
CA LEU A 247 -19.79 13.39 6.70
C LEU A 247 -20.78 12.92 5.62
N GLY A 248 -20.61 11.71 5.08
CA GLY A 248 -21.38 11.23 3.93
C GLY A 248 -20.99 11.95 2.63
N ALA A 249 -19.77 12.49 2.57
CA ALA A 249 -19.26 13.25 1.44
C ALA A 249 -18.53 12.35 0.45
N ASP A 250 -18.56 12.72 -0.82
CA ASP A 250 -17.98 11.96 -1.91
C ASP A 250 -16.45 12.05 -1.92
N TYR A 251 -15.78 10.90 -1.99
CA TYR A 251 -14.33 10.77 -2.19
C TYR A 251 -13.99 10.22 -3.58
N SER A 252 -14.49 9.04 -3.87
CA SER A 252 -14.43 8.36 -5.17
C SER A 252 -15.54 7.31 -5.24
N ASN A 253 -15.76 6.72 -6.41
CA ASN A 253 -16.71 5.65 -6.57
C ASN A 253 -16.10 4.43 -7.28
N GLU A 254 -16.87 3.34 -7.39
CA GLU A 254 -16.47 2.09 -8.04
C GLU A 254 -16.10 2.25 -9.52
N ASN A 255 -16.58 3.31 -10.17
CA ASN A 255 -16.19 3.64 -11.54
C ASN A 255 -14.85 4.37 -11.64
N GLY A 256 -14.18 4.63 -10.54
CA GLY A 256 -12.92 5.37 -10.48
C GLY A 256 -13.06 6.87 -10.71
N GLU A 257 -14.26 7.43 -10.53
CA GLU A 257 -14.46 8.87 -10.59
C GLU A 257 -13.86 9.53 -9.35
N ILE A 258 -13.21 10.66 -9.56
CA ILE A 258 -12.54 11.43 -8.50
C ILE A 258 -13.48 12.53 -8.05
N LEU A 259 -13.97 12.44 -6.82
CA LEU A 259 -15.03 13.27 -6.27
C LEU A 259 -14.59 14.11 -5.07
N ILE A 260 -13.35 13.95 -4.62
CA ILE A 260 -12.78 14.59 -3.42
C ILE A 260 -12.78 16.14 -3.45
N PHE A 261 -12.84 16.77 -4.62
CA PHE A 261 -12.75 18.23 -4.75
C PHE A 261 -14.12 18.89 -4.59
N ASN A 262 -14.66 18.85 -3.38
CA ASN A 262 -16.00 19.30 -3.02
C ASN A 262 -16.01 20.23 -1.81
N GLU A 263 -17.18 20.75 -1.43
CA GLU A 263 -17.37 21.69 -0.34
C GLU A 263 -17.04 21.07 1.03
N ASP A 264 -17.33 19.79 1.24
CA ASP A 264 -17.02 19.10 2.49
C ASP A 264 -15.51 18.99 2.69
N THR A 265 -14.75 18.70 1.63
CA THR A 265 -13.28 18.75 1.67
C THR A 265 -12.78 20.15 2.03
N GLU A 266 -13.36 21.23 1.46
CA GLU A 266 -13.01 22.60 1.85
C GLU A 266 -13.24 22.84 3.34
N ASN A 267 -14.38 22.43 3.89
CA ASN A 267 -14.72 22.58 5.30
C ASN A 267 -13.76 21.82 6.22
N VAL A 268 -13.39 20.59 5.83
CA VAL A 268 -12.37 19.80 6.56
C VAL A 268 -11.01 20.53 6.55
N LEU A 269 -10.59 21.10 5.43
CA LEU A 269 -9.33 21.84 5.35
C LEU A 269 -9.34 23.10 6.21
N TYR A 270 -10.47 23.84 6.31
CA TYR A 270 -10.58 25.00 7.21
C TYR A 270 -10.48 24.60 8.68
N MET A 271 -11.12 23.50 9.08
CA MET A 271 -11.04 22.97 10.45
C MET A 271 -9.60 22.59 10.83
N ILE A 272 -8.89 21.92 9.91
CA ILE A 272 -7.49 21.52 10.08
C ILE A 272 -6.56 22.75 10.13
N ALA A 273 -6.81 23.76 9.27
CA ALA A 273 -6.03 24.98 9.25
C ALA A 273 -6.09 25.73 10.58
N ASP A 274 -7.28 25.87 11.17
CA ASP A 274 -7.49 26.54 12.46
C ASP A 274 -6.70 25.84 13.59
N ALA A 275 -6.72 24.52 13.63
CA ALA A 275 -5.97 23.74 14.61
C ALA A 275 -4.44 23.82 14.37
N ALA A 276 -3.99 23.83 13.12
CA ALA A 276 -2.59 23.93 12.76
C ALA A 276 -2.00 25.32 13.04
N GLU A 277 -2.76 26.39 12.81
CA GLU A 277 -2.35 27.78 13.05
C GLU A 277 -2.00 28.02 14.52
N CYS A 278 -2.81 27.56 15.44
CA CYS A 278 -2.53 27.67 16.87
C CYS A 278 -1.51 26.65 17.40
N GLY A 279 -1.06 25.72 16.56
CA GLY A 279 -0.06 24.69 16.90
C GLY A 279 -0.63 23.46 17.62
N SER A 280 -1.96 23.35 17.74
CA SER A 280 -2.61 22.22 18.43
C SER A 280 -2.66 20.93 17.63
N PHE A 281 -2.37 20.99 16.33
CA PHE A 281 -2.36 19.85 15.40
C PHE A 281 -1.07 19.76 14.58
N GLU A 282 -0.60 18.53 14.37
CA GLU A 282 0.54 18.21 13.50
C GLU A 282 0.37 16.88 12.76
N THR A 283 1.19 16.69 11.72
CA THR A 283 1.20 15.48 10.91
C THR A 283 2.54 14.76 10.97
N PHE A 284 2.54 13.45 10.72
CA PHE A 284 3.74 12.61 10.72
C PHE A 284 4.84 13.13 9.77
N LYS A 285 4.49 13.53 8.56
CA LYS A 285 5.47 14.01 7.56
C LYS A 285 6.26 15.24 8.03
N ARG A 286 5.70 16.00 8.95
CA ARG A 286 6.32 17.23 9.45
C ARG A 286 7.21 17.01 10.67
N ILE A 287 6.86 16.06 11.52
CA ILE A 287 7.51 15.90 12.81
C ILE A 287 8.18 14.53 13.00
N SER A 288 7.43 13.47 13.13
CA SER A 288 7.89 12.09 13.36
C SER A 288 6.70 11.23 13.79
N TYR A 289 6.97 9.98 14.16
CA TYR A 289 5.96 9.05 14.66
C TYR A 289 5.22 9.60 15.88
N PRO A 290 3.88 9.52 15.92
CA PRO A 290 3.08 9.97 17.06
C PRO A 290 3.52 9.37 18.39
N ALA A 291 3.93 8.09 18.39
CA ALA A 291 4.43 7.38 19.57
C ALA A 291 5.60 8.10 20.24
N ASN A 292 6.48 8.76 19.48
CA ASN A 292 7.63 9.46 20.05
C ASN A 292 7.20 10.63 20.95
N TYR A 293 6.12 11.32 20.59
CA TYR A 293 5.58 12.45 21.36
C TYR A 293 4.62 11.98 22.45
N LEU A 294 3.79 10.98 22.17
CA LEU A 294 2.87 10.41 23.16
C LEU A 294 3.65 9.87 24.37
N ASN A 295 4.64 9.02 24.11
CA ASN A 295 5.41 8.33 25.15
C ASN A 295 6.32 9.26 25.97
N GLN A 296 6.60 10.46 25.46
CA GLN A 296 7.29 11.53 26.20
C GLN A 296 6.33 12.51 26.89
N GLY A 297 5.01 12.23 26.91
CA GLY A 297 4.00 13.11 27.50
C GLY A 297 3.85 14.45 26.79
N GLN A 298 4.20 14.52 25.50
CA GLN A 298 4.13 15.72 24.66
C GLN A 298 2.92 15.74 23.74
N CYS A 299 2.14 14.66 23.71
CA CYS A 299 0.94 14.49 22.91
C CYS A 299 -0.20 13.96 23.77
N ILE A 300 -1.43 14.39 23.47
CA ILE A 300 -2.64 13.92 24.14
C ILE A 300 -3.35 12.89 23.30
N PHE A 301 -3.56 13.20 22.01
CA PHE A 301 -4.25 12.36 21.04
C PHE A 301 -3.29 11.99 19.91
N ALA A 302 -2.90 10.72 19.88
CA ALA A 302 -2.05 10.16 18.83
C ALA A 302 -2.87 9.21 17.97
N ILE A 303 -3.13 9.53 16.70
CA ILE A 303 -3.82 8.61 15.79
C ILE A 303 -2.79 7.91 14.90
N ASP A 304 -2.80 6.59 14.99
CA ASP A 304 -1.99 5.67 14.19
C ASP A 304 -2.77 4.36 13.97
N SER A 305 -2.27 3.53 13.06
CA SER A 305 -2.82 2.20 12.83
C SER A 305 -2.80 1.33 14.09
N THR A 306 -3.82 0.49 14.27
CA THR A 306 -3.81 -0.57 15.29
C THR A 306 -2.60 -1.49 15.11
N ALA A 307 -2.12 -1.68 13.85
CA ALA A 307 -0.91 -2.41 13.55
C ALA A 307 0.38 -1.77 14.13
N GLY A 308 0.34 -0.51 14.55
CA GLY A 308 1.44 0.17 15.22
C GLY A 308 1.34 0.20 16.74
N ALA A 309 0.37 -0.49 17.34
CA ALA A 309 0.07 -0.42 18.77
C ALA A 309 1.22 -0.86 19.68
N THR A 310 2.13 -1.71 19.19
CA THR A 310 3.33 -2.15 19.94
C THR A 310 4.30 -1.01 20.28
N TRP A 311 4.17 0.13 19.60
CA TRP A 311 5.00 1.32 19.82
C TRP A 311 4.33 2.36 20.73
N MET A 312 3.04 2.22 21.00
CA MET A 312 2.23 3.18 21.74
C MET A 312 2.23 2.86 23.23
N GLY A 313 2.28 3.91 24.06
CA GLY A 313 2.31 3.82 25.51
C GLY A 313 3.73 3.75 26.09
N CYS A 314 3.89 4.26 27.30
CA CYS A 314 5.18 4.40 27.98
C CYS A 314 5.83 3.06 28.36
N GLU A 315 5.08 1.96 28.33
CA GLU A 315 5.57 0.62 28.65
C GLU A 315 5.91 -0.22 27.42
N ALA A 316 5.80 0.33 26.20
CA ALA A 316 6.16 -0.36 24.98
C ALA A 316 7.64 -0.73 24.95
N LYS A 317 7.97 -1.99 24.60
CA LYS A 317 9.36 -2.50 24.62
C LYS A 317 10.26 -1.97 23.51
N ASN A 318 9.69 -1.62 22.39
CA ASN A 318 10.45 -1.32 21.17
C ASN A 318 10.72 0.18 20.98
N LEU A 319 10.69 0.97 22.04
CA LEU A 319 10.84 2.41 21.97
C LEU A 319 12.27 2.82 21.62
N ASP A 320 12.42 3.69 20.63
CA ASP A 320 13.66 4.40 20.32
C ASP A 320 13.72 5.74 21.09
N ILE A 321 13.33 5.69 22.37
CA ILE A 321 13.31 6.83 23.29
C ILE A 321 14.16 6.46 24.50
N LYS A 322 14.98 7.39 24.95
CA LYS A 322 15.75 7.17 26.18
C LYS A 322 14.80 7.05 27.37
N GLU A 323 15.06 6.08 28.25
CA GLU A 323 14.26 5.81 29.44
C GLU A 323 14.03 7.08 30.31
N GLU A 324 15.02 7.97 30.40
CA GLU A 324 14.94 9.25 31.13
C GLU A 324 13.91 10.24 30.57
N ASN A 325 13.47 10.05 29.32
CA ASN A 325 12.50 10.90 28.62
C ASN A 325 11.10 10.28 28.59
N LEU A 326 10.93 9.04 29.04
CA LEU A 326 9.62 8.40 29.13
C LEU A 326 8.82 8.99 30.30
N VAL A 327 7.55 9.26 30.05
CA VAL A 327 6.61 9.75 31.04
C VAL A 327 5.55 8.69 31.31
N GLN A 328 5.32 8.38 32.59
CA GLN A 328 4.30 7.41 33.00
C GLN A 328 2.92 8.09 32.97
N PHE A 329 1.97 7.49 32.31
CA PHE A 329 0.56 7.92 32.22
C PHE A 329 -0.32 6.75 31.77
N GLU A 330 -1.63 6.87 31.99
CA GLU A 330 -2.58 5.90 31.46
C GLU A 330 -2.84 6.15 29.97
N THR A 331 -2.46 5.15 29.15
CA THR A 331 -2.78 5.14 27.71
C THR A 331 -4.12 4.44 27.48
N VAL A 332 -5.09 5.14 26.89
CA VAL A 332 -6.39 4.60 26.51
C VAL A 332 -6.44 4.42 25.00
N VAL A 333 -6.84 3.24 24.54
CA VAL A 333 -7.04 2.95 23.10
C VAL A 333 -8.51 3.15 22.76
N MET A 334 -8.82 4.08 21.88
CA MET A 334 -10.19 4.46 21.50
C MET A 334 -10.36 4.42 19.97
N PRO A 335 -11.59 4.25 19.48
CA PRO A 335 -11.89 4.54 18.07
C PRO A 335 -11.45 5.96 17.71
N ILE A 336 -11.15 6.19 16.43
CA ILE A 336 -10.87 7.55 15.94
C ILE A 336 -12.06 8.47 16.23
N PRO A 337 -11.84 9.79 16.33
CA PRO A 337 -12.93 10.75 16.56
C PRO A 337 -14.00 10.65 15.47
N GLN A 338 -15.25 10.89 15.84
CA GLN A 338 -16.43 10.81 14.98
C GLN A 338 -17.12 12.17 14.89
N PHE A 339 -17.77 12.48 13.74
CA PHE A 339 -18.75 13.56 13.65
C PHE A 339 -20.12 13.11 14.17
N ASP A 340 -20.49 11.84 13.92
CA ASP A 340 -21.71 11.21 14.45
C ASP A 340 -21.33 9.94 15.24
N THR A 341 -21.52 9.99 16.56
CA THR A 341 -21.18 8.87 17.45
C THR A 341 -22.21 7.74 17.42
N GLU A 342 -23.40 7.96 16.86
CA GLU A 342 -24.43 6.93 16.74
C GLU A 342 -24.20 6.03 15.51
N ASN A 343 -23.52 6.57 14.47
CA ASN A 343 -23.19 5.86 13.24
C ASN A 343 -21.67 5.92 12.98
N PRO A 344 -20.85 5.31 13.82
CA PRO A 344 -19.40 5.43 13.70
C PRO A 344 -18.88 4.81 12.41
N LYS A 345 -17.87 5.46 11.82
CA LYS A 345 -17.18 5.02 10.62
C LYS A 345 -15.68 4.99 10.86
N MET A 346 -15.07 3.87 10.50
CA MET A 346 -13.62 3.65 10.63
C MET A 346 -13.08 3.01 9.35
N ILE A 347 -11.91 3.41 8.91
CA ILE A 347 -11.34 2.80 7.71
C ILE A 347 -10.84 1.38 8.02
N SER A 348 -11.26 0.39 7.20
CA SER A 348 -10.56 -0.89 7.12
C SER A 348 -9.31 -0.72 6.30
N GLN A 349 -8.19 -1.19 6.80
CA GLN A 349 -6.93 -1.20 6.09
C GLN A 349 -6.15 -2.48 6.39
N GLY A 350 -5.24 -2.80 5.51
CA GLY A 350 -4.39 -3.96 5.70
C GLY A 350 -3.92 -4.56 4.38
N PRO A 351 -2.83 -5.34 4.44
CA PRO A 351 -2.29 -5.94 3.25
C PRO A 351 -3.14 -7.11 2.76
N SER A 352 -3.08 -7.29 1.45
CA SER A 352 -3.62 -8.44 0.74
C SER A 352 -2.51 -9.15 -0.04
N ILE A 353 -2.72 -10.40 -0.39
CA ILE A 353 -1.77 -11.23 -1.14
C ILE A 353 -2.19 -11.25 -2.60
N CYS A 354 -1.28 -10.91 -3.51
CA CYS A 354 -1.46 -11.09 -4.94
C CYS A 354 -0.40 -12.04 -5.53
N ILE A 355 -0.75 -12.68 -6.64
CA ILE A 355 0.09 -13.62 -7.38
C ILE A 355 0.43 -13.01 -8.73
N PHE A 356 1.70 -12.97 -9.07
CA PHE A 356 2.16 -12.53 -10.38
C PHE A 356 2.18 -13.70 -11.36
N ASN A 357 1.64 -13.44 -12.54
CA ASN A 357 1.61 -14.42 -13.62
C ASN A 357 3.01 -14.79 -14.12
N LYS A 358 3.18 -16.04 -14.51
CA LYS A 358 4.44 -16.62 -15.00
C LYS A 358 4.18 -17.46 -16.25
N ASP A 359 5.21 -17.63 -17.07
CA ASP A 359 5.15 -18.51 -18.26
C ASP A 359 4.84 -19.99 -17.91
N ASP A 360 5.10 -20.40 -16.67
CA ASP A 360 4.85 -21.75 -16.15
C ASP A 360 3.61 -21.75 -15.24
N PRO A 361 2.47 -22.29 -15.69
CA PRO A 361 1.24 -22.37 -14.87
C PRO A 361 1.43 -23.16 -13.56
N GLY A 362 2.29 -24.18 -13.56
CA GLY A 362 2.59 -24.92 -12.33
C GLY A 362 3.28 -24.06 -11.26
N ARG A 363 4.06 -23.07 -11.67
CA ARG A 363 4.67 -22.10 -10.75
C ARG A 363 3.62 -21.16 -10.14
N VAL A 364 2.60 -20.78 -10.91
CA VAL A 364 1.45 -20.04 -10.40
C VAL A 364 0.66 -20.88 -9.40
N MET A 365 0.43 -22.18 -9.70
CA MET A 365 -0.22 -23.10 -8.76
C MET A 365 0.58 -23.28 -7.48
N ALA A 366 1.90 -23.41 -7.55
CA ALA A 366 2.77 -23.48 -6.36
C ALA A 366 2.62 -22.22 -5.49
N SER A 367 2.55 -21.05 -6.12
CA SER A 367 2.30 -19.76 -5.45
C SER A 367 0.93 -19.72 -4.82
N TRP A 368 -0.10 -20.21 -5.51
CA TRP A 368 -1.47 -20.27 -4.98
C TRP A 368 -1.58 -21.16 -3.74
N LEU A 369 -0.95 -22.34 -3.73
CA LEU A 369 -0.90 -23.22 -2.57
C LEU A 369 -0.24 -22.55 -1.36
N PHE A 370 0.85 -21.84 -1.57
CA PHE A 370 1.52 -21.11 -0.48
C PHE A 370 0.68 -19.91 0.01
N CYS A 371 0.01 -19.18 -0.88
CA CYS A 371 -0.91 -18.10 -0.48
C CYS A 371 -2.03 -18.61 0.43
N GLN A 372 -2.63 -19.76 0.11
CA GLN A 372 -3.64 -20.37 0.96
C GLN A 372 -3.06 -20.84 2.31
N PHE A 373 -1.84 -21.37 2.31
CA PHE A 373 -1.16 -21.78 3.54
C PHE A 373 -0.95 -20.60 4.50
N LEU A 374 -0.64 -19.40 3.98
CA LEU A 374 -0.55 -18.18 4.78
C LEU A 374 -1.88 -17.76 5.42
N LEU A 375 -3.01 -18.25 4.93
CA LEU A 375 -4.35 -17.99 5.49
C LEU A 375 -4.79 -19.06 6.50
N THR A 376 -4.02 -20.12 6.72
CA THR A 376 -4.35 -21.13 7.75
C THR A 376 -4.47 -20.49 9.13
N ASN A 377 -5.34 -21.05 9.97
CA ASN A 377 -5.62 -20.50 11.30
C ASN A 377 -4.34 -20.32 12.13
N GLU A 378 -3.42 -21.28 12.08
CA GLU A 378 -2.15 -21.21 12.80
C GLU A 378 -1.34 -19.96 12.40
N ILE A 379 -1.11 -19.78 11.10
CA ILE A 379 -0.32 -18.63 10.60
C ILE A 379 -1.03 -17.30 10.88
N GLN A 380 -2.34 -17.25 10.69
CA GLN A 380 -3.16 -16.06 10.96
C GLN A 380 -3.09 -15.66 12.43
N VAL A 381 -3.21 -16.59 13.35
CA VAL A 381 -3.12 -16.33 14.79
C VAL A 381 -1.70 -15.95 15.19
N GLU A 382 -0.68 -16.68 14.74
CA GLU A 382 0.71 -16.37 15.07
C GLU A 382 1.12 -14.97 14.57
N TYR A 383 0.72 -14.60 13.35
CA TYR A 383 1.05 -13.29 12.81
C TYR A 383 0.31 -12.17 13.55
N SER A 384 -0.96 -12.36 13.89
CA SER A 384 -1.76 -11.36 14.62
C SER A 384 -1.15 -11.02 15.99
N LYS A 385 -0.52 -12.00 16.67
CA LYS A 385 0.16 -11.77 17.95
C LYS A 385 1.38 -10.88 17.85
N THR A 386 1.91 -10.65 16.63
CA THR A 386 3.13 -9.83 16.46
C THR A 386 2.86 -8.33 16.56
N GLU A 387 1.66 -7.88 16.19
CA GLU A 387 1.21 -6.48 16.12
C GLU A 387 -0.29 -6.40 16.44
N GLY A 388 -0.89 -5.21 16.39
CA GLY A 388 -2.34 -5.01 16.58
C GLY A 388 -3.19 -5.32 15.33
N TYR A 389 -2.77 -6.27 14.50
CA TYR A 389 -3.57 -6.83 13.42
C TYR A 389 -4.59 -7.84 13.94
N ILE A 390 -5.64 -8.06 13.16
CA ILE A 390 -6.56 -9.17 13.37
C ILE A 390 -6.48 -10.18 12.21
N PRO A 391 -6.78 -11.47 12.48
CA PRO A 391 -6.98 -12.46 11.43
C PRO A 391 -8.11 -12.06 10.47
N VAL A 392 -8.04 -12.53 9.23
CA VAL A 392 -9.06 -12.25 8.22
C VAL A 392 -10.14 -13.33 8.11
N THR A 393 -10.01 -14.40 8.89
CA THR A 393 -10.96 -15.50 8.89
C THR A 393 -11.71 -15.59 10.21
N THR A 394 -13.02 -15.87 10.13
CA THR A 394 -13.90 -16.04 11.28
C THR A 394 -13.43 -17.18 12.19
N LYS A 395 -12.91 -18.27 11.60
CA LYS A 395 -12.38 -19.43 12.31
C LYS A 395 -11.12 -19.09 13.11
N ALA A 396 -10.20 -18.28 12.56
CA ALA A 396 -8.97 -17.91 13.25
C ALA A 396 -9.24 -16.99 14.43
N TYR A 397 -10.03 -15.93 14.28
CA TYR A 397 -10.30 -15.04 15.41
C TYR A 397 -11.25 -15.62 16.44
N ALA A 398 -12.09 -16.59 16.09
CA ALA A 398 -12.92 -17.34 17.05
C ALA A 398 -12.21 -18.54 17.69
N SER A 399 -10.97 -18.85 17.28
CA SER A 399 -10.22 -19.99 17.82
C SER A 399 -9.92 -19.83 19.32
N ASP A 400 -9.91 -20.94 20.05
CA ASP A 400 -9.56 -20.94 21.49
C ASP A 400 -8.20 -20.30 21.74
N GLU A 401 -7.22 -20.52 20.84
CA GLU A 401 -5.87 -19.98 20.95
C GLU A 401 -5.85 -18.44 20.86
N TYR A 402 -6.59 -17.87 19.90
CA TYR A 402 -6.62 -16.42 19.75
C TYR A 402 -7.45 -15.77 20.87
N GLN A 403 -8.53 -16.41 21.32
CA GLN A 403 -9.33 -15.92 22.44
C GLN A 403 -8.56 -15.99 23.77
N ASP A 404 -7.76 -17.06 23.99
CA ASP A 404 -6.82 -17.11 25.12
C ASP A 404 -5.82 -15.96 25.08
N TYR A 405 -5.18 -15.74 23.91
CA TYR A 405 -4.27 -14.61 23.71
C TYR A 405 -4.92 -13.25 24.07
N LEU A 406 -6.11 -13.00 23.55
CA LEU A 406 -6.83 -11.75 23.86
C LEU A 406 -7.16 -11.63 25.35
N SER A 407 -7.45 -12.72 26.05
CA SER A 407 -7.84 -12.72 27.46
C SER A 407 -6.69 -12.39 28.41
N ARG A 408 -5.43 -12.48 27.93
CA ARG A 408 -4.21 -12.33 28.71
C ARG A 408 -3.56 -10.95 28.62
N ALA A 409 -4.33 -9.94 28.20
CA ALA A 409 -3.84 -8.57 28.09
C ALA A 409 -3.18 -8.09 29.40
N GLY A 410 -1.96 -7.56 29.31
CA GLY A 410 -1.20 -7.04 30.44
C GLY A 410 -0.42 -8.08 31.26
N GLU A 411 -0.42 -9.38 30.88
CA GLU A 411 0.40 -10.38 31.57
C GLU A 411 1.90 -10.13 31.36
N ASP A 412 2.29 -9.60 30.21
CA ASP A 412 3.65 -9.14 29.93
C ASP A 412 3.64 -8.07 28.83
N ASN A 413 4.77 -7.38 28.65
CA ASN A 413 4.93 -6.33 27.64
C ASN A 413 5.57 -6.84 26.33
N ASP A 414 5.59 -8.13 26.09
CA ASP A 414 6.13 -8.77 24.90
C ASP A 414 5.01 -9.37 24.04
N VAL A 415 4.51 -10.54 24.44
CA VAL A 415 3.43 -11.21 23.71
C VAL A 415 2.08 -10.61 24.06
N TYR A 416 1.83 -10.34 25.35
CA TYR A 416 0.53 -9.94 25.90
C TYR A 416 0.44 -8.45 26.24
N TYR A 417 1.19 -7.59 25.51
CA TYR A 417 1.14 -6.16 25.72
C TYR A 417 -0.31 -5.64 25.59
N ASP A 418 -0.80 -4.99 26.65
CA ASP A 418 -2.20 -4.61 26.80
C ASP A 418 -2.69 -3.64 25.73
N ILE A 419 -1.90 -2.61 25.39
CA ILE A 419 -2.24 -1.63 24.34
C ILE A 419 -2.38 -2.31 22.97
N LYS A 420 -1.50 -3.26 22.65
CA LYS A 420 -1.57 -4.04 21.42
C LYS A 420 -2.85 -4.87 21.36
N ILE A 421 -3.18 -5.56 22.47
CA ILE A 421 -4.41 -6.38 22.56
C ILE A 421 -5.65 -5.50 22.55
N ALA A 422 -5.63 -4.33 23.22
CA ALA A 422 -6.74 -3.39 23.18
C ALA A 422 -7.00 -2.87 21.76
N ALA A 423 -5.95 -2.59 20.98
CA ALA A 423 -6.06 -2.19 19.58
C ALA A 423 -6.63 -3.31 18.68
N ALA A 424 -6.22 -4.57 18.90
CA ALA A 424 -6.79 -5.70 18.18
C ALA A 424 -8.29 -5.90 18.53
N ARG A 425 -8.65 -5.82 19.82
CA ARG A 425 -10.07 -5.87 20.27
C ARG A 425 -10.89 -4.74 19.67
N LEU A 426 -10.36 -3.51 19.66
CA LEU A 426 -11.04 -2.37 19.06
C LEU A 426 -11.42 -2.66 17.60
N MET A 427 -10.54 -3.24 16.81
CA MET A 427 -10.85 -3.61 15.43
C MET A 427 -11.88 -4.72 15.34
N LEU A 428 -11.76 -5.79 16.17
CA LEU A 428 -12.72 -6.90 16.20
C LEU A 428 -14.14 -6.44 16.56
N ASP A 429 -14.25 -5.58 17.56
CA ASP A 429 -15.53 -5.07 18.06
C ASP A 429 -16.19 -4.08 17.06
N ASN A 430 -15.43 -3.57 16.11
CA ASN A 430 -15.87 -2.57 15.13
C ASN A 430 -15.81 -3.03 13.67
N ILE A 431 -15.68 -4.32 13.38
CA ILE A 431 -15.64 -4.82 11.98
C ILE A 431 -16.84 -4.27 11.18
N ASP A 432 -18.04 -4.27 11.76
CA ASP A 432 -19.27 -3.81 11.09
C ASP A 432 -19.26 -2.30 10.82
N ASN A 433 -18.56 -1.52 11.64
CA ASN A 433 -18.41 -0.08 11.51
C ASN A 433 -17.30 0.32 10.53
N THR A 434 -16.54 -0.65 10.02
CA THR A 434 -15.47 -0.35 9.06
C THR A 434 -16.01 -0.15 7.65
N PHE A 435 -15.33 0.68 6.88
CA PHE A 435 -15.55 0.89 5.47
C PHE A 435 -14.24 0.79 4.69
N THR A 436 -14.34 0.67 3.37
CA THR A 436 -13.22 0.67 2.43
C THR A 436 -13.48 1.67 1.32
N THR A 437 -12.42 2.21 0.74
CA THR A 437 -12.53 3.02 -0.48
C THR A 437 -12.55 2.13 -1.71
N ALA A 438 -13.17 2.62 -2.78
CA ALA A 438 -13.12 1.95 -4.08
C ALA A 438 -11.66 1.78 -4.54
N VAL A 439 -11.32 0.59 -5.03
CA VAL A 439 -9.99 0.22 -5.52
C VAL A 439 -10.02 0.21 -7.05
N PHE A 440 -9.20 1.07 -7.66
CA PHE A 440 -9.09 1.20 -9.12
C PHE A 440 -7.69 1.66 -9.53
N ASN A 441 -7.38 1.58 -10.82
CA ASN A 441 -6.12 2.13 -11.31
C ASN A 441 -6.05 3.64 -11.11
N GLY A 442 -5.25 4.09 -10.16
CA GLY A 442 -5.13 5.49 -9.76
C GLY A 442 -5.56 5.76 -8.33
N SER A 443 -6.18 4.81 -7.63
CA SER A 443 -6.58 4.98 -6.22
C SER A 443 -5.36 5.30 -5.32
N THR A 444 -4.19 4.72 -5.56
CA THR A 444 -2.94 5.12 -4.88
C THR A 444 -2.64 6.62 -5.07
N SER A 445 -2.74 7.14 -6.30
CA SER A 445 -2.50 8.56 -6.57
C SER A 445 -3.56 9.46 -5.93
N LEU A 446 -4.80 9.00 -5.86
CA LEU A 446 -5.88 9.73 -5.19
C LEU A 446 -5.67 9.78 -3.68
N ARG A 447 -5.23 8.67 -3.05
CA ARG A 447 -4.85 8.65 -1.63
C ARG A 447 -3.71 9.61 -1.33
N ASP A 448 -2.64 9.57 -2.14
CA ASP A 448 -1.53 10.51 -2.01
C ASP A 448 -2.00 11.97 -2.12
N ALA A 449 -2.93 12.25 -3.04
CA ALA A 449 -3.54 13.56 -3.20
C ALA A 449 -4.36 13.98 -1.97
N ALA A 450 -5.18 13.09 -1.41
CA ALA A 450 -5.95 13.34 -0.19
C ALA A 450 -5.03 13.72 0.98
N GLY A 451 -3.96 12.96 1.18
CA GLY A 451 -2.96 13.28 2.20
C GLY A 451 -2.25 14.62 1.94
N GLN A 452 -1.94 14.91 0.68
CA GLN A 452 -1.25 16.16 0.30
C GLN A 452 -2.12 17.41 0.52
N LEU A 453 -3.44 17.31 0.40
CA LEU A 453 -4.36 18.41 0.74
C LEU A 453 -4.17 18.83 2.21
N ILE A 454 -4.17 17.88 3.12
CA ILE A 454 -3.95 18.14 4.56
C ILE A 454 -2.54 18.68 4.81
N GLU A 455 -1.50 18.02 4.26
CA GLU A 455 -0.11 18.41 4.49
C GLU A 455 0.18 19.85 4.03
N ASN A 456 -0.32 20.24 2.86
CA ASN A 456 -0.13 21.59 2.34
C ASN A 456 -0.91 22.62 3.18
N THR A 457 -2.12 22.28 3.61
CA THR A 457 -2.94 23.15 4.47
C THR A 457 -2.25 23.40 5.81
N VAL A 458 -1.80 22.35 6.49
CA VAL A 458 -1.03 22.46 7.74
C VAL A 458 0.22 23.30 7.57
N ALA A 459 0.98 23.02 6.50
CA ALA A 459 2.21 23.76 6.22
C ALA A 459 1.96 25.25 5.96
N SER A 460 0.89 25.60 5.26
CA SER A 460 0.52 26.98 4.95
C SER A 460 -0.01 27.72 6.16
N ALA A 461 -0.94 27.12 6.93
CA ALA A 461 -1.47 27.69 8.16
C ALA A 461 -0.36 28.03 9.17
N LYS A 462 0.60 27.11 9.35
CA LYS A 462 1.77 27.36 10.22
C LYS A 462 2.73 28.43 9.76
N ARG A 463 2.75 28.76 8.47
CA ARG A 463 3.49 29.93 7.96
C ARG A 463 2.74 31.24 8.14
N GLY A 464 1.46 31.19 8.55
CA GLY A 464 0.58 32.34 8.65
C GLY A 464 -0.05 32.73 7.32
N ASP A 465 -0.08 31.83 6.33
CA ASP A 465 -0.79 32.05 5.07
C ASP A 465 -2.31 32.05 5.36
N VAL A 466 -3.06 32.88 4.66
CA VAL A 466 -4.52 32.90 4.78
C VAL A 466 -5.09 31.70 4.04
N ILE A 467 -5.79 30.84 4.77
CA ILE A 467 -6.47 29.67 4.21
C ILE A 467 -7.93 30.03 3.93
N ASP A 468 -8.20 30.52 2.73
CA ASP A 468 -9.51 30.93 2.25
C ASP A 468 -9.94 30.12 1.01
N GLU A 469 -11.11 30.38 0.47
CA GLU A 469 -11.65 29.74 -0.74
C GLU A 469 -10.67 29.83 -1.92
N TYR A 470 -9.92 30.93 -2.02
CA TYR A 470 -8.94 31.12 -3.09
C TYR A 470 -7.75 30.18 -2.94
N PHE A 471 -7.25 30.03 -1.71
CA PHE A 471 -6.20 29.09 -1.37
C PHE A 471 -6.64 27.64 -1.68
N VAL A 472 -7.84 27.24 -1.24
CA VAL A 472 -8.33 25.87 -1.43
C VAL A 472 -8.51 25.55 -2.92
N LYS A 473 -9.10 26.45 -3.71
CA LYS A 473 -9.23 26.26 -5.17
C LYS A 473 -7.88 26.14 -5.89
N TYR A 474 -6.90 26.94 -5.46
CA TYR A 474 -5.54 26.81 -5.98
C TYR A 474 -4.94 25.46 -5.59
N LEU A 475 -5.07 25.05 -4.33
CA LEU A 475 -4.59 23.78 -3.82
C LEU A 475 -5.21 22.59 -4.57
N PHE A 476 -6.51 22.60 -4.82
CA PHE A 476 -7.18 21.57 -5.62
C PHE A 476 -6.59 21.44 -7.03
N THR A 477 -6.34 22.58 -7.67
CA THR A 477 -5.72 22.61 -9.01
C THR A 477 -4.28 22.09 -9.00
N ASP A 478 -3.50 22.48 -8.01
CA ASP A 478 -2.10 22.07 -7.84
C ASP A 478 -2.00 20.56 -7.59
N VAL A 479 -2.78 20.03 -6.65
CA VAL A 479 -2.81 18.61 -6.30
C VAL A 479 -3.33 17.77 -7.47
N THR A 480 -4.38 18.22 -8.18
CA THR A 480 -4.88 17.55 -9.39
C THR A 480 -3.78 17.41 -10.44
N SER A 481 -2.98 18.46 -10.63
CA SER A 481 -1.88 18.46 -11.61
C SER A 481 -0.71 17.60 -11.15
N LEU A 482 -0.35 17.67 -9.87
CA LEU A 482 0.78 16.94 -9.27
C LEU A 482 0.59 15.43 -9.40
N TYR A 483 -0.61 14.94 -9.07
CA TYR A 483 -0.95 13.52 -9.09
C TYR A 483 -1.61 13.07 -10.40
N LYS A 484 -1.73 13.97 -11.39
CA LYS A 484 -2.31 13.71 -12.72
C LYS A 484 -3.73 13.15 -12.66
N LEU A 485 -4.51 13.57 -11.67
CA LEU A 485 -5.85 13.02 -11.43
C LEU A 485 -6.81 13.26 -12.60
N ASN A 486 -6.62 14.33 -13.37
CA ASN A 486 -7.37 14.62 -14.57
C ASN A 486 -7.11 13.65 -15.75
N GLN A 487 -6.10 12.77 -15.61
CA GLN A 487 -5.76 11.75 -16.61
C GLN A 487 -6.25 10.36 -16.19
N LEU A 488 -6.76 10.21 -14.96
CA LEU A 488 -7.36 8.99 -14.46
C LEU A 488 -8.78 8.91 -15.03
N THR A 489 -9.05 7.89 -15.83
CA THR A 489 -10.38 7.63 -16.38
C THR A 489 -10.96 6.37 -15.79
N ALA A 490 -12.30 6.31 -15.67
CA ALA A 490 -13.06 5.20 -15.09
C ALA A 490 -12.80 3.82 -15.75
N SER A 491 -12.40 3.79 -17.00
CA SER A 491 -12.02 2.56 -17.68
C SER A 491 -10.51 2.41 -17.62
N GLY A 492 -9.98 1.82 -16.54
CA GLY A 492 -8.57 1.59 -16.25
C GLY A 492 -7.66 1.79 -17.45
N MET A 493 -7.02 2.94 -17.51
CA MET A 493 -6.35 3.50 -18.67
C MET A 493 -5.76 2.46 -19.63
N LYS A 494 -6.48 2.08 -20.66
CA LYS A 494 -5.85 2.12 -21.98
C LYS A 494 -5.54 3.61 -22.19
N THR A 495 -4.35 4.04 -21.85
CA THR A 495 -3.82 5.28 -22.39
C THR A 495 -3.88 5.10 -23.88
N GLU A 496 -4.89 5.63 -24.55
CA GLU A 496 -4.75 5.98 -25.93
C GLU A 496 -3.61 7.00 -25.91
N LEU A 497 -2.41 6.47 -26.06
CA LEU A 497 -1.25 7.29 -26.35
C LEU A 497 -1.69 8.12 -27.54
N GLY A 498 -1.91 9.40 -27.33
CA GLY A 498 -2.31 10.30 -28.38
C GLY A 498 -1.39 10.14 -29.59
N PRO A 499 -1.70 10.72 -30.74
CA PRO A 499 -0.89 10.57 -31.94
C PRO A 499 0.57 10.84 -31.61
N LEU A 500 1.46 10.03 -32.14
CA LEU A 500 2.90 10.16 -31.91
C LEU A 500 3.33 11.63 -32.06
N PRO A 501 4.13 12.16 -31.13
CA PRO A 501 4.66 13.53 -31.25
C PRO A 501 5.24 13.75 -32.64
N THR A 502 4.99 14.89 -33.24
CA THR A 502 5.44 15.23 -34.61
C THR A 502 6.93 14.98 -34.80
N LEU A 503 7.74 15.24 -33.77
CA LEU A 503 9.17 14.96 -33.79
C LEU A 503 9.49 13.47 -33.93
N SER A 504 8.76 12.59 -33.23
CA SER A 504 8.92 11.13 -33.32
C SER A 504 8.55 10.61 -34.70
N VAL A 505 7.49 11.13 -35.31
CA VAL A 505 7.09 10.81 -36.69
C VAL A 505 8.18 11.21 -37.67
N VAL A 506 8.73 12.44 -37.54
CA VAL A 506 9.84 12.93 -38.39
C VAL A 506 11.08 12.04 -38.26
N ILE A 507 11.43 11.61 -37.06
CA ILE A 507 12.58 10.72 -36.83
C ILE A 507 12.33 9.35 -37.48
N ILE A 508 11.16 8.73 -37.28
CA ILE A 508 10.81 7.43 -37.87
C ILE A 508 10.85 7.50 -39.40
N VAL A 509 10.23 8.52 -40.00
CA VAL A 509 10.25 8.72 -41.47
C VAL A 509 11.67 8.94 -41.99
N SER A 510 12.47 9.73 -41.31
CA SER A 510 13.89 9.97 -41.68
C SER A 510 14.70 8.70 -41.64
N LEU A 511 14.54 7.86 -40.61
CA LEU A 511 15.17 6.54 -40.50
C LEU A 511 14.73 5.60 -41.62
N ALA A 512 13.45 5.56 -41.94
CA ALA A 512 12.93 4.73 -43.04
C ALA A 512 13.55 5.14 -44.38
N VAL A 513 13.65 6.44 -44.69
CA VAL A 513 14.31 6.97 -45.90
C VAL A 513 15.78 6.56 -45.95
N ILE A 514 16.51 6.66 -44.84
CA ILE A 514 17.92 6.25 -44.76
C ILE A 514 18.04 4.74 -45.06
N TRP A 515 17.17 3.89 -44.47
CA TRP A 515 17.18 2.45 -44.73
C TRP A 515 16.90 2.10 -46.20
N VAL A 516 15.94 2.76 -46.84
CA VAL A 516 15.65 2.62 -48.26
C VAL A 516 16.88 3.02 -49.09
N GLY A 517 17.54 4.14 -48.77
CA GLY A 517 18.75 4.56 -49.42
C GLY A 517 19.91 3.56 -49.30
N ILE A 518 20.10 2.98 -48.13
CA ILE A 518 21.11 1.93 -47.88
C ILE A 518 20.80 0.68 -48.69
N ALA A 519 19.55 0.22 -48.66
CA ALA A 519 19.13 -0.97 -49.42
C ALA A 519 19.32 -0.76 -50.95
N ALA A 520 18.96 0.42 -51.47
CA ALA A 520 19.16 0.78 -52.87
C ALA A 520 20.65 0.82 -53.25
N TYR A 521 21.51 1.38 -52.41
CA TYR A 521 22.94 1.39 -52.59
C TYR A 521 23.57 -0.02 -52.64
N PHE A 522 23.18 -0.87 -51.71
CA PHE A 522 23.62 -2.28 -51.71
C PHE A 522 23.13 -3.04 -52.93
N GLY A 523 21.87 -2.91 -53.31
CA GLY A 523 21.28 -3.49 -54.52
C GLY A 523 21.97 -3.04 -55.78
N TYR A 524 22.34 -1.74 -55.89
CA TYR A 524 23.09 -1.22 -57.02
C TYR A 524 24.51 -1.81 -57.09
N ASN A 525 25.22 -1.90 -55.97
CA ASN A 525 26.55 -2.46 -55.90
C ASN A 525 26.57 -3.99 -56.22
N LEU A 526 25.57 -4.72 -55.75
CA LEU A 526 25.41 -6.14 -56.13
C LEU A 526 25.19 -6.30 -57.63
N ARG A 527 24.30 -5.53 -58.23
CA ARG A 527 24.06 -5.52 -59.67
C ARG A 527 25.31 -5.17 -60.46
N LYS A 528 26.12 -4.20 -59.98
CA LYS A 528 27.40 -3.83 -60.61
C LYS A 528 28.44 -4.95 -60.53
N LYS A 529 28.53 -5.66 -59.40
CA LYS A 529 29.41 -6.84 -59.22
C LYS A 529 28.98 -7.99 -60.13
N ILE A 530 27.71 -8.31 -60.22
CA ILE A 530 27.18 -9.36 -61.10
C ILE A 530 27.44 -9.03 -62.58
N LYS A 531 27.29 -7.75 -63.00
CA LYS A 531 27.62 -7.33 -64.37
C LYS A 531 29.13 -7.38 -64.69
N SER A 532 29.99 -7.11 -63.69
CA SER A 532 31.47 -7.20 -63.90
C SER A 532 31.98 -8.64 -63.96
N SER A 533 31.39 -9.55 -63.18
CA SER A 533 31.65 -11.00 -63.22
C SER A 533 31.26 -11.59 -64.58
N LYS A 534 30.06 -11.28 -65.10
CA LYS A 534 29.63 -11.72 -66.45
C LYS A 534 30.44 -11.16 -67.62
N LYS A 535 31.26 -10.09 -67.42
CA LYS A 535 32.19 -9.55 -68.43
C LYS A 535 33.60 -10.15 -68.35
N ALA A 536 33.95 -10.83 -67.26
CA ALA A 536 35.20 -11.53 -67.08
C ALA A 536 35.16 -12.97 -67.58
N ASP A 537 33.97 -13.54 -67.75
CA ASP A 537 33.73 -14.92 -68.27
C ASP A 537 33.41 -14.91 -69.78
N LYS A 538 33.57 -13.81 -70.49
CA LYS A 538 33.58 -13.71 -71.93
C LYS A 538 34.97 -13.24 -72.43
#